data_8fa5abc04a9498ad8cdb720a55f3ad02
#
_entry.id   8fa5abc04a9498ad8cdb720a55f3ad02
#
_cell.length_a   1.000
_cell.length_b   1.000
_cell.length_c   1.000
_cell.angle_alpha   90.00
_cell.angle_beta   90.00
_cell.angle_gamma   90.00
#
_symmetry.space_group_name_H-M   'P 1'
#
loop_
_entity.id
_entity.type
_entity.pdbx_description
1 polymer ?
#
loop_
_entity_poly.entity_id
_entity_poly.type
_entity_poly.pdbx_seq_one_letter_code
_entity_poly.pdbx_strand_id
1 'polypeptide(L)'
;DRGIRVIPEFDLPGHSTSWLVGYPELGSAPGPYELDTIFGVLPGVIDPTREEVYTFLESFLEEMTVLFPDRYVHIGGDEVHALHWEENEAIQDYMKAHGLDDSHALQVHFNIRLQKILAGLDITMMGWDEIIHPDLPSEGIVVQTWRNHSSLWEAARSGNKAVLSAGYYLDYK
;
A
#
# COMPACT_ATOMS: atom_id res chain seq x y z
N ASP A 1 16.75 6.03 22.01
CA ASP A 1 17.35 6.72 23.15
C ASP A 1 16.62 8.01 23.57
N ARG A 2 15.66 8.50 22.76
CA ARG A 2 14.89 9.72 23.05
C ARG A 2 13.39 9.48 23.19
N GLY A 3 12.93 8.23 23.23
CA GLY A 3 11.53 7.86 23.33
C GLY A 3 10.71 8.16 22.07
N ILE A 4 11.37 8.39 20.93
CA ILE A 4 10.72 8.61 19.63
C ILE A 4 10.57 7.27 18.92
N ARG A 5 9.36 6.93 18.49
CA ARG A 5 9.11 5.81 17.60
C ARG A 5 9.46 6.20 16.16
N VAL A 6 10.05 5.28 15.43
CA VAL A 6 10.33 5.43 14.01
C VAL A 6 9.58 4.31 13.28
N ILE A 7 8.52 4.68 12.57
CA ILE A 7 7.71 3.77 11.77
C ILE A 7 8.11 4.02 10.32
N PRO A 8 8.69 3.03 9.63
CA PRO A 8 9.02 3.19 8.21
C PRO A 8 7.75 3.17 7.36
N GLU A 9 7.76 3.95 6.28
CA GLU A 9 6.76 3.89 5.22
C GLU A 9 7.40 3.39 3.93
N PHE A 10 6.77 2.38 3.33
CA PHE A 10 7.10 1.85 2.01
C PHE A 10 5.83 1.89 1.19
N ASP A 11 5.67 2.95 0.42
CA ASP A 11 4.42 3.21 -0.29
C ASP A 11 4.18 2.20 -1.42
N LEU A 12 3.05 1.51 -1.35
CA LEU A 12 2.66 0.36 -2.16
C LEU A 12 1.12 0.31 -2.31
N PRO A 13 0.58 -0.14 -3.42
CA PRO A 13 1.23 -0.48 -4.68
C PRO A 13 1.46 0.72 -5.59
N GLY A 14 0.95 1.90 -5.23
CA GLY A 14 1.17 3.20 -5.89
C GLY A 14 2.52 3.81 -5.51
N HIS A 15 2.80 4.98 -6.08
CA HIS A 15 4.04 5.76 -5.83
C HIS A 15 5.33 4.92 -5.95
N SER A 16 5.29 3.86 -6.77
CA SER A 16 6.29 2.80 -6.81
C SER A 16 7.31 2.95 -7.93
N THR A 17 7.31 4.06 -8.69
CA THR A 17 8.22 4.22 -9.84
C THR A 17 9.68 3.98 -9.48
N SER A 18 10.14 4.46 -8.31
CA SER A 18 11.52 4.25 -7.87
C SER A 18 11.87 2.77 -7.63
N TRP A 19 10.91 1.96 -7.17
CA TRP A 19 11.05 0.52 -7.07
C TRP A 19 11.19 -0.11 -8.45
N LEU A 20 10.34 0.32 -9.40
CA LEU A 20 10.25 -0.24 -10.75
C LEU A 20 11.46 0.12 -11.62
N VAL A 21 12.17 1.20 -11.30
CA VAL A 21 13.47 1.49 -11.93
C VAL A 21 14.53 0.45 -11.55
N GLY A 22 14.52 0.00 -10.30
CA GLY A 22 15.43 -1.03 -9.80
C GLY A 22 14.97 -2.46 -10.12
N TYR A 23 13.68 -2.69 -10.12
CA TYR A 23 13.04 -4.01 -10.24
C TYR A 23 11.85 -3.93 -11.22
N PRO A 24 12.10 -3.72 -12.53
CA PRO A 24 11.04 -3.53 -13.52
C PRO A 24 10.09 -4.72 -13.63
N GLU A 25 10.52 -5.90 -13.23
CA GLU A 25 9.71 -7.11 -13.17
C GLU A 25 8.57 -7.06 -12.15
N LEU A 26 8.58 -6.14 -11.20
CA LEU A 26 7.48 -5.96 -10.24
C LEU A 26 6.33 -5.13 -10.83
N GLY A 27 6.56 -4.46 -11.95
CA GLY A 27 5.63 -3.49 -12.51
C GLY A 27 4.48 -4.08 -13.30
N SER A 28 3.39 -3.31 -13.38
CA SER A 28 2.17 -3.64 -14.12
C SER A 28 2.24 -3.33 -15.61
N ALA A 29 3.24 -2.57 -16.05
CA ALA A 29 3.50 -2.26 -17.45
C ALA A 29 4.92 -2.72 -17.84
N PRO A 30 5.18 -2.95 -19.13
CA PRO A 30 6.53 -3.29 -19.56
C PRO A 30 7.50 -2.14 -19.30
N GLY A 31 8.68 -2.47 -18.73
CA GLY A 31 9.78 -1.50 -18.57
C GLY A 31 10.47 -1.17 -19.93
N PRO A 32 11.52 -0.35 -19.91
CA PRO A 32 12.15 0.19 -18.70
C PRO A 32 11.36 1.33 -18.06
N TYR A 33 11.48 1.47 -16.75
CA TYR A 33 10.94 2.62 -16.02
C TYR A 33 12.03 3.67 -15.81
N GLU A 34 11.63 4.95 -15.81
CA GLU A 34 12.52 6.08 -15.51
C GLU A 34 12.03 6.78 -14.23
N LEU A 35 12.95 7.39 -13.50
CA LEU A 35 12.58 8.15 -12.29
C LEU A 35 11.70 9.34 -12.67
N ASP A 36 10.62 9.50 -11.94
CA ASP A 36 9.74 10.63 -12.08
C ASP A 36 10.46 11.93 -11.69
N THR A 37 10.34 12.94 -12.52
CA THR A 37 10.91 14.29 -12.30
C THR A 37 9.84 15.34 -12.10
N ILE A 38 8.58 14.93 -12.05
CA ILE A 38 7.40 15.77 -11.85
C ILE A 38 6.68 15.36 -10.57
N PHE A 39 5.98 16.32 -9.98
CA PHE A 39 5.12 16.07 -8.83
C PHE A 39 3.74 15.58 -9.29
N GLY A 40 3.16 14.60 -8.58
CA GLY A 40 1.79 14.13 -8.82
C GLY A 40 1.59 12.65 -8.61
N VAL A 41 0.38 12.20 -8.90
CA VAL A 41 -0.01 10.78 -8.93
C VAL A 41 0.36 10.21 -10.29
N LEU A 42 1.30 9.27 -10.32
CA LEU A 42 1.92 8.76 -11.53
C LEU A 42 1.61 7.27 -11.72
N PRO A 43 1.61 6.77 -12.97
CA PRO A 43 1.08 5.42 -13.28
C PRO A 43 2.03 4.27 -12.93
N GLY A 44 3.20 4.53 -12.36
CA GLY A 44 4.14 3.48 -11.94
C GLY A 44 3.61 2.70 -10.75
N VAL A 45 2.89 1.60 -11.00
CA VAL A 45 2.26 0.76 -9.98
C VAL A 45 2.76 -0.68 -10.07
N ILE A 46 2.84 -1.34 -8.91
CA ILE A 46 3.19 -2.76 -8.80
C ILE A 46 2.06 -3.63 -9.33
N ASP A 47 2.41 -4.80 -9.89
CA ASP A 47 1.45 -5.81 -10.38
C ASP A 47 1.00 -6.72 -9.22
N PRO A 48 -0.25 -6.60 -8.74
CA PRO A 48 -0.75 -7.37 -7.59
C PRO A 48 -1.17 -8.80 -7.96
N THR A 49 -1.05 -9.20 -9.21
CA THR A 49 -1.51 -10.53 -9.67
C THR A 49 -0.42 -11.59 -9.65
N ARG A 50 0.84 -11.17 -9.44
CA ARG A 50 2.02 -12.03 -9.56
C ARG A 50 2.55 -12.49 -8.21
N GLU A 51 2.76 -13.79 -8.06
CA GLU A 51 3.29 -14.37 -6.81
C GLU A 51 4.71 -13.91 -6.50
N GLU A 52 5.52 -13.65 -7.53
CA GLU A 52 6.90 -13.16 -7.40
C GLU A 52 6.97 -11.81 -6.69
N VAL A 53 5.95 -10.97 -6.87
CA VAL A 53 5.82 -9.69 -6.16
C VAL A 53 5.74 -9.91 -4.65
N TYR A 54 4.90 -10.84 -4.22
CA TYR A 54 4.73 -11.11 -2.79
C TYR A 54 5.95 -11.81 -2.18
N THR A 55 6.59 -12.69 -2.93
CA THR A 55 7.87 -13.31 -2.51
C THR A 55 8.96 -12.25 -2.31
N PHE A 56 9.05 -11.29 -3.24
CA PHE A 56 9.97 -10.16 -3.12
C PHE A 56 9.65 -9.29 -1.92
N LEU A 57 8.37 -8.91 -1.75
CA LEU A 57 7.92 -8.05 -0.64
C LEU A 57 8.12 -8.74 0.72
N GLU A 58 7.89 -10.04 0.83
CA GLU A 58 8.15 -10.80 2.05
C GLU A 58 9.62 -10.73 2.44
N SER A 59 10.53 -11.05 1.51
CA SER A 59 11.97 -10.98 1.75
C SER A 59 12.43 -9.56 2.10
N PHE A 60 11.91 -8.55 1.40
CA PHE A 60 12.22 -7.15 1.68
C PHE A 60 11.76 -6.73 3.09
N LEU A 61 10.52 -7.08 3.45
CA LEU A 61 9.96 -6.72 4.76
C LEU A 61 10.67 -7.45 5.90
N GLU A 62 11.09 -8.71 5.72
CA GLU A 62 11.94 -9.42 6.68
C GLU A 62 13.22 -8.64 6.99
N GLU A 63 13.92 -8.15 5.96
CA GLU A 63 15.12 -7.34 6.15
C GLU A 63 14.82 -6.01 6.85
N MET A 64 13.72 -5.36 6.47
CA MET A 64 13.34 -4.07 7.05
C MET A 64 12.94 -4.16 8.52
N THR A 65 12.34 -5.26 8.98
CA THR A 65 12.02 -5.47 10.41
C THR A 65 13.27 -5.55 11.30
N VAL A 66 14.41 -5.93 10.74
CA VAL A 66 15.70 -5.92 11.45
C VAL A 66 16.23 -4.49 11.60
N LEU A 67 16.04 -3.65 10.59
CA LEU A 67 16.51 -2.26 10.57
C LEU A 67 15.60 -1.32 11.37
N PHE A 68 14.29 -1.59 11.35
CA PHE A 68 13.27 -0.80 12.03
C PHE A 68 12.56 -1.67 13.08
N PRO A 69 13.02 -1.65 14.35
CA PRO A 69 12.55 -2.56 15.39
C PRO A 69 11.16 -2.20 15.94
N ASP A 70 10.45 -1.25 15.34
CA ASP A 70 9.06 -0.97 15.69
C ASP A 70 8.13 -2.07 15.15
N ARG A 71 7.00 -2.29 15.84
CA ARG A 71 6.00 -3.29 15.45
C ARG A 71 5.00 -2.78 14.43
N TYR A 72 5.28 -1.67 13.77
CA TYR A 72 4.43 -1.07 12.75
C TYR A 72 5.24 -0.80 11.49
N VAL A 73 4.64 -1.11 10.36
CA VAL A 73 5.12 -0.72 9.03
C VAL A 73 3.96 -0.04 8.31
N HIS A 74 4.22 1.14 7.77
CA HIS A 74 3.26 1.85 6.93
C HIS A 74 3.49 1.48 5.47
N ILE A 75 2.41 1.06 4.80
CA ILE A 75 2.46 0.59 3.41
C ILE A 75 2.06 1.66 2.40
N GLY A 76 1.77 2.89 2.83
CA GLY A 76 1.16 3.90 1.97
C GLY A 76 -0.27 3.53 1.61
N GLY A 77 -0.51 3.20 0.36
CA GLY A 77 -1.79 2.74 -0.17
C GLY A 77 -2.67 3.87 -0.68
N ASP A 78 -2.16 5.10 -0.70
CA ASP A 78 -2.82 6.27 -1.23
C ASP A 78 -2.64 6.41 -2.75
N GLU A 79 -3.57 7.12 -3.36
CA GLU A 79 -3.47 7.67 -4.71
C GLU A 79 -3.06 6.66 -5.81
N VAL A 80 -3.49 5.41 -5.70
CA VAL A 80 -3.13 4.36 -6.67
C VAL A 80 -3.67 4.69 -8.06
N HIS A 81 -2.77 4.92 -9.01
CA HIS A 81 -3.13 5.23 -10.39
C HIS A 81 -3.36 3.95 -11.19
N ALA A 82 -4.62 3.61 -11.43
CA ALA A 82 -5.01 2.32 -11.99
C ALA A 82 -4.71 2.11 -13.49
N LEU A 83 -4.23 3.11 -14.22
CA LEU A 83 -4.07 3.07 -15.69
C LEU A 83 -3.36 1.80 -16.17
N HIS A 84 -2.21 1.45 -15.59
CA HIS A 84 -1.46 0.27 -16.01
C HIS A 84 -2.19 -1.04 -15.68
N TRP A 85 -3.03 -1.06 -14.64
CA TRP A 85 -3.87 -2.22 -14.36
C TRP A 85 -5.01 -2.36 -15.36
N GLU A 86 -5.62 -1.24 -15.77
CA GLU A 86 -6.73 -1.20 -16.72
C GLU A 86 -6.29 -1.56 -18.14
N GLU A 87 -5.07 -1.18 -18.53
CA GLU A 87 -4.50 -1.44 -19.84
C GLU A 87 -3.84 -2.83 -19.98
N ASN A 88 -3.58 -3.53 -18.88
CA ASN A 88 -2.92 -4.83 -18.88
C ASN A 88 -3.93 -5.98 -18.97
N GLU A 89 -4.04 -6.62 -20.15
CA GLU A 89 -5.01 -7.71 -20.40
C GLU A 89 -4.86 -8.87 -19.40
N ALA A 90 -3.63 -9.23 -19.00
CA ALA A 90 -3.40 -10.32 -18.05
C ALA A 90 -3.93 -9.97 -16.65
N ILE A 91 -3.78 -8.72 -16.22
CA ILE A 91 -4.35 -8.23 -14.96
C ILE A 91 -5.87 -8.22 -15.04
N GLN A 92 -6.45 -7.75 -16.14
CA GLN A 92 -7.90 -7.75 -16.36
C GLN A 92 -8.49 -9.16 -16.36
N ASP A 93 -7.80 -10.12 -16.95
CA ASP A 93 -8.24 -11.52 -16.94
C ASP A 93 -8.10 -12.15 -15.55
N TYR A 94 -7.06 -11.81 -14.80
CA TYR A 94 -6.91 -12.20 -13.41
C TYR A 94 -8.06 -11.65 -12.56
N MET A 95 -8.38 -10.36 -12.70
CA MET A 95 -9.49 -9.71 -11.97
C MET A 95 -10.81 -10.42 -12.23
N LYS A 96 -11.15 -10.70 -13.51
CA LYS A 96 -12.35 -11.45 -13.87
C LYS A 96 -12.40 -12.85 -13.26
N ALA A 97 -11.27 -13.57 -13.29
CA ALA A 97 -11.17 -14.92 -12.74
C ALA A 97 -11.34 -14.96 -11.22
N HIS A 98 -11.03 -13.87 -10.51
CA HIS A 98 -11.10 -13.77 -9.06
C HIS A 98 -12.29 -12.94 -8.55
N GLY A 99 -13.17 -12.48 -9.44
CA GLY A 99 -14.35 -11.67 -9.07
C GLY A 99 -13.99 -10.30 -8.49
N LEU A 100 -12.90 -9.70 -8.96
CA LEU A 100 -12.47 -8.36 -8.59
C LEU A 100 -13.07 -7.36 -9.61
N ASP A 101 -14.10 -6.63 -9.18
CA ASP A 101 -14.95 -5.87 -10.10
C ASP A 101 -14.29 -4.56 -10.60
N ASP A 102 -13.36 -4.01 -9.82
CA ASP A 102 -12.67 -2.75 -10.13
C ASP A 102 -11.23 -2.70 -9.56
N SER A 103 -10.51 -1.64 -9.89
CA SER A 103 -9.13 -1.42 -9.45
C SER A 103 -9.01 -1.30 -7.92
N HIS A 104 -10.05 -0.81 -7.25
CA HIS A 104 -10.07 -0.75 -5.79
C HIS A 104 -10.16 -2.16 -5.18
N ALA A 105 -10.98 -3.05 -5.74
CA ALA A 105 -11.04 -4.45 -5.34
C ALA A 105 -9.69 -5.15 -5.55
N LEU A 106 -8.98 -4.83 -6.63
CA LEU A 106 -7.61 -5.34 -6.87
C LEU A 106 -6.62 -4.80 -5.83
N GLN A 107 -6.71 -3.52 -5.47
CA GLN A 107 -5.90 -2.93 -4.40
C GLN A 107 -6.19 -3.61 -3.05
N VAL A 108 -7.46 -3.85 -2.74
CA VAL A 108 -7.86 -4.56 -1.51
C VAL A 108 -7.30 -5.98 -1.49
N HIS A 109 -7.34 -6.69 -2.62
CA HIS A 109 -6.71 -8.00 -2.77
C HIS A 109 -5.19 -7.94 -2.43
N PHE A 110 -4.49 -6.94 -2.95
CA PHE A 110 -3.08 -6.69 -2.64
C PHE A 110 -2.87 -6.43 -1.14
N ASN A 111 -3.66 -5.52 -0.56
CA ASN A 111 -3.55 -5.13 0.85
C ASN A 111 -3.80 -6.31 1.81
N ILE A 112 -4.77 -7.18 1.50
CA ILE A 112 -5.04 -8.39 2.29
C ILE A 112 -3.83 -9.34 2.27
N ARG A 113 -3.19 -9.50 1.13
CA ARG A 113 -2.00 -10.35 1.01
C ARG A 113 -0.81 -9.76 1.75
N LEU A 114 -0.59 -8.46 1.61
CA LEU A 114 0.49 -7.76 2.31
C LEU A 114 0.30 -7.75 3.82
N GLN A 115 -0.95 -7.58 4.29
CA GLN A 115 -1.30 -7.69 5.71
C GLN A 115 -0.96 -9.08 6.27
N LYS A 116 -1.20 -10.16 5.50
CA LYS A 116 -0.85 -11.53 5.92
C LYS A 116 0.66 -11.72 6.05
N ILE A 117 1.44 -11.18 5.13
CA ILE A 117 2.91 -11.19 5.20
C ILE A 117 3.37 -10.48 6.47
N LEU A 118 2.91 -9.25 6.71
CA LEU A 118 3.27 -8.46 7.88
C LEU A 118 2.85 -9.14 9.19
N ALA A 119 1.64 -9.72 9.23
CA ALA A 119 1.17 -10.48 10.39
C ALA A 119 2.04 -11.71 10.67
N GLY A 120 2.54 -12.39 9.64
CA GLY A 120 3.50 -13.49 9.76
C GLY A 120 4.83 -13.07 10.38
N LEU A 121 5.19 -11.80 10.25
CA LEU A 121 6.38 -11.17 10.86
C LEU A 121 6.10 -10.51 12.23
N ASP A 122 4.92 -10.70 12.81
CA ASP A 122 4.46 -10.04 14.07
C ASP A 122 4.43 -8.50 13.96
N ILE A 123 4.14 -7.98 12.76
CA ILE A 123 4.05 -6.55 12.43
C ILE A 123 2.59 -6.14 12.18
N THR A 124 2.19 -5.03 12.75
CA THR A 124 0.92 -4.37 12.46
C THR A 124 1.05 -3.50 11.21
N MET A 125 0.21 -3.75 10.22
CA MET A 125 0.14 -2.93 9.01
C MET A 125 -0.46 -1.55 9.32
N MET A 126 0.13 -0.49 8.80
CA MET A 126 -0.49 0.83 8.70
C MET A 126 -0.68 1.21 7.24
N GLY A 127 -1.65 2.05 6.94
CA GLY A 127 -1.83 2.62 5.62
C GLY A 127 -2.75 3.83 5.65
N TRP A 128 -2.71 4.60 4.57
CA TRP A 128 -3.59 5.76 4.40
C TRP A 128 -5.06 5.35 4.30
N ASP A 129 -5.98 6.28 4.47
CA ASP A 129 -7.42 5.97 4.56
C ASP A 129 -8.04 5.43 3.26
N GLU A 130 -7.32 5.40 2.15
CA GLU A 130 -7.71 4.72 0.91
C GLU A 130 -7.71 3.18 1.03
N ILE A 131 -7.00 2.63 2.01
CA ILE A 131 -7.02 1.17 2.23
C ILE A 131 -8.32 0.67 2.87
N ILE A 132 -9.20 1.57 3.36
CA ILE A 132 -10.44 1.17 4.05
C ILE A 132 -11.35 0.40 3.08
N HIS A 133 -11.69 -0.83 3.45
CA HIS A 133 -12.63 -1.65 2.70
C HIS A 133 -13.28 -2.69 3.64
N PRO A 134 -14.56 -3.06 3.40
CA PRO A 134 -15.25 -4.06 4.23
C PRO A 134 -14.57 -5.44 4.30
N ASP A 135 -13.86 -5.83 3.25
CA ASP A 135 -13.16 -7.11 3.17
C ASP A 135 -11.77 -7.08 3.83
N LEU A 136 -11.26 -5.89 4.19
CA LEU A 136 -9.99 -5.77 4.89
C LEU A 136 -10.17 -6.18 6.35
N PRO A 137 -9.28 -7.01 6.94
CA PRO A 137 -9.36 -7.36 8.36
C PRO A 137 -9.33 -6.10 9.24
N SER A 138 -10.17 -6.05 10.26
CA SER A 138 -10.14 -4.95 11.24
C SER A 138 -9.01 -5.09 12.27
N GLU A 139 -8.53 -6.32 12.50
CA GLU A 139 -7.43 -6.59 13.42
C GLU A 139 -6.08 -6.57 12.69
N GLY A 140 -5.05 -6.10 13.39
CA GLY A 140 -3.69 -6.03 12.85
C GLY A 140 -3.48 -4.89 11.85
N ILE A 141 -4.42 -3.92 11.79
CA ILE A 141 -4.36 -2.76 10.88
C ILE A 141 -4.60 -1.47 11.64
N VAL A 142 -3.85 -0.44 11.29
CA VAL A 142 -4.05 0.94 11.71
C VAL A 142 -4.23 1.82 10.48
N VAL A 143 -5.32 2.57 10.42
CA VAL A 143 -5.59 3.49 9.33
C VAL A 143 -5.12 4.89 9.70
N GLN A 144 -4.32 5.52 8.86
CA GLN A 144 -3.94 6.93 8.99
C GLN A 144 -4.80 7.77 8.07
N THR A 145 -5.59 8.67 8.65
CA THR A 145 -6.56 9.48 7.89
C THR A 145 -5.99 10.85 7.58
N TRP A 146 -5.83 11.16 6.31
CA TRP A 146 -5.24 12.41 5.84
C TRP A 146 -6.20 13.30 5.04
N ARG A 147 -7.20 12.70 4.40
CA ARG A 147 -8.12 13.41 3.52
C ARG A 147 -9.09 14.29 4.28
N ASN A 148 -9.72 13.77 5.34
CA ASN A 148 -10.70 14.50 6.14
C ASN A 148 -11.09 13.74 7.41
N HIS A 149 -11.90 14.39 8.27
CA HIS A 149 -12.37 13.79 9.52
C HIS A 149 -13.40 12.66 9.31
N SER A 150 -14.12 12.62 8.18
CA SER A 150 -15.08 11.54 7.93
C SER A 150 -14.40 10.20 7.71
N SER A 151 -13.21 10.18 7.14
CA SER A 151 -12.40 8.94 7.01
C SER A 151 -12.04 8.35 8.38
N LEU A 152 -11.82 9.19 9.41
CA LEU A 152 -11.59 8.72 10.77
C LEU A 152 -12.85 7.98 11.33
N TRP A 153 -14.04 8.50 11.07
CA TRP A 153 -15.29 7.84 11.46
C TRP A 153 -15.50 6.54 10.73
N GLU A 154 -15.13 6.49 9.46
CA GLU A 154 -15.21 5.28 8.63
C GLU A 154 -14.27 4.20 9.17
N ALA A 155 -13.01 4.51 9.42
CA ALA A 155 -12.05 3.60 10.04
C ALA A 155 -12.54 3.07 11.40
N ALA A 156 -13.05 3.95 12.26
CA ALA A 156 -13.57 3.55 13.56
C ALA A 156 -14.81 2.64 13.46
N ARG A 157 -15.71 2.88 12.50
CA ARG A 157 -16.89 2.02 12.26
C ARG A 157 -16.53 0.66 11.70
N SER A 158 -15.47 0.60 10.92
CA SER A 158 -14.92 -0.68 10.40
C SER A 158 -14.15 -1.47 11.47
N GLY A 159 -14.03 -0.93 12.69
CA GLY A 159 -13.35 -1.58 13.81
C GLY A 159 -11.83 -1.43 13.79
N ASN A 160 -11.28 -0.63 12.87
CA ASN A 160 -9.84 -0.35 12.80
C ASN A 160 -9.42 0.66 13.87
N LYS A 161 -8.19 0.53 14.33
CA LYS A 161 -7.50 1.64 15.00
C LYS A 161 -7.19 2.71 13.97
N ALA A 162 -7.24 3.99 14.37
CA ALA A 162 -6.97 5.07 13.45
C ALA A 162 -6.12 6.18 14.05
N VAL A 163 -5.36 6.86 13.19
CA VAL A 163 -4.56 8.05 13.47
C VAL A 163 -5.09 9.18 12.60
N LEU A 164 -5.40 10.32 13.21
CA LEU A 164 -5.84 11.52 12.48
C LEU A 164 -4.63 12.37 12.09
N SER A 165 -4.40 12.54 10.80
CA SER A 165 -3.39 13.45 10.23
C SER A 165 -4.03 14.67 9.56
N ALA A 166 -5.30 14.57 9.14
CA ALA A 166 -6.02 15.67 8.50
C ALA A 166 -5.99 16.93 9.38
N GLY A 167 -5.49 18.04 8.80
CA GLY A 167 -5.36 19.31 9.50
C GLY A 167 -4.13 19.49 10.38
N TYR A 168 -3.24 18.49 10.45
CA TYR A 168 -1.99 18.54 11.23
C TYR A 168 -0.73 18.59 10.36
N TYR A 169 -0.88 18.76 9.05
CA TYR A 169 0.25 18.93 8.13
C TYR A 169 0.96 20.26 8.38
N LEU A 170 2.29 20.22 8.50
CA LEU A 170 3.11 21.41 8.77
C LEU A 170 3.42 22.22 7.51
N ASP A 171 3.20 21.66 6.34
CA ASP A 171 3.41 22.24 5.01
C ASP A 171 2.11 22.83 4.41
N TYR A 172 1.01 22.82 5.16
CA TYR A 172 -0.26 23.42 4.74
C TYR A 172 -0.12 24.95 4.68
N LYS A 173 -0.37 25.51 3.49
CA LYS A 173 -0.35 26.96 3.25
C LYS A 173 -1.73 27.54 3.25
#